data_231abc1976ab4b066de967c5ef44df33
#
_entry.id   231abc1976ab4b066de967c5ef44df33
#
_cell.length_a   1.000
_cell.length_b   1.000
_cell.length_c   1.000
_cell.angle_alpha   90.00
_cell.angle_beta   90.00
_cell.angle_gamma   90.00
#
_symmetry.space_group_name_H-M   'P 1'
#
loop_
_entity.id
_entity.type
_entity.pdbx_description
1 polymer ?
#
loop_
_entity_poly.entity_id
_entity_poly.type
_entity_poly.pdbx_seq_one_letter_code
_entity_poly.pdbx_strand_id
1 'polypeptide(L)'
;MVDTSSSALPPRDVLAGARALRAVAERYVYVSTVNAYRGWPSDPLTEASELLDGPPDADAEYGRLPEGWDGPDWYYGRQKAGAERAVLEVFGEKRSVLLRPGVILGPGEYVGRLPWWLHRAERGGRILAPGDPAKSIQPVDVRDVAVFALDQGAASVGGAYNVVAPVGRETMGSFLEACLEVTGRRGKLSWVPDAFLLEADVEQWTELPLWRTHVGVWNIDSQRARAAGLVCRPLAETVEATWRWLRDGGVPVTHSRAGEHGLDAGREQRLLAAFDGRTVSGIEG
;
A
#
# COMPACT_ATOMS: atom_id res chain seq x y z
N MET A 1 16.77 16.76 -4.48
CA MET A 1 16.86 15.37 -4.96
C MET A 1 15.67 14.57 -4.47
N VAL A 2 15.00 13.83 -5.33
CA VAL A 2 13.97 12.85 -4.92
C VAL A 2 14.50 11.45 -5.23
N ASP A 3 14.56 10.60 -4.22
CA ASP A 3 15.03 9.22 -4.32
C ASP A 3 13.83 8.26 -4.16
N THR A 4 13.54 7.55 -5.22
CA THR A 4 12.51 6.51 -5.30
C THR A 4 13.11 5.11 -5.34
N SER A 5 14.34 4.94 -4.85
CA SER A 5 15.06 3.66 -4.91
C SER A 5 14.18 2.54 -4.35
N SER A 6 14.16 1.46 -5.10
CA SER A 6 13.32 0.32 -4.82
C SER A 6 13.75 -0.42 -3.54
N SER A 7 12.91 -1.34 -3.08
CA SER A 7 13.26 -2.28 -2.01
C SER A 7 14.49 -3.16 -2.33
N ALA A 8 14.98 -3.13 -3.57
CA ALA A 8 16.16 -3.88 -3.97
C ALA A 8 17.49 -3.19 -3.60
N LEU A 9 17.47 -1.90 -3.24
CA LEU A 9 18.66 -1.19 -2.81
C LEU A 9 18.79 -1.26 -1.29
N PRO A 10 19.87 -1.88 -0.76
CA PRO A 10 20.12 -1.92 0.67
C PRO A 10 20.53 -0.52 1.21
N PRO A 11 20.42 -0.29 2.53
CA PRO A 11 20.77 0.97 3.17
C PRO A 11 22.15 1.50 2.79
N ARG A 12 23.17 0.63 2.71
CA ARG A 12 24.54 1.05 2.32
C ARG A 12 24.61 1.71 0.96
N ASP A 13 23.79 1.30 -0.01
CA ASP A 13 23.78 1.89 -1.34
C ASP A 13 23.08 3.25 -1.34
N VAL A 14 22.01 3.39 -0.54
CA VAL A 14 21.36 4.68 -0.26
C VAL A 14 22.34 5.61 0.45
N LEU A 15 23.12 5.11 1.42
CA LEU A 15 24.16 5.86 2.12
C LEU A 15 25.25 6.36 1.16
N ALA A 16 25.71 5.51 0.27
CA ALA A 16 26.70 5.87 -0.77
C ALA A 16 26.16 6.95 -1.71
N GLY A 17 24.92 6.79 -2.20
CA GLY A 17 24.25 7.78 -3.03
C GLY A 17 24.04 9.13 -2.31
N ALA A 18 23.62 9.09 -1.06
CA ALA A 18 23.44 10.29 -0.23
C ALA A 18 24.78 11.03 -0.03
N ARG A 19 25.86 10.30 0.26
CA ARG A 19 27.20 10.89 0.42
C ARG A 19 27.70 11.54 -0.87
N ALA A 20 27.48 10.92 -2.03
CA ALA A 20 27.86 11.47 -3.33
C ALA A 20 27.10 12.77 -3.66
N LEU A 21 25.86 12.89 -3.20
CA LEU A 21 25.00 14.03 -3.51
C LEU A 21 25.05 15.15 -2.46
N ARG A 22 25.70 14.93 -1.31
CA ARG A 22 25.69 15.86 -0.17
C ARG A 22 26.11 17.30 -0.52
N ALA A 23 27.09 17.45 -1.39
CA ALA A 23 27.64 18.75 -1.75
C ALA A 23 26.80 19.50 -2.79
N VAL A 24 25.97 18.81 -3.57
CA VAL A 24 25.24 19.38 -4.71
C VAL A 24 23.73 19.42 -4.49
N ALA A 25 23.18 18.59 -3.60
CA ALA A 25 21.76 18.58 -3.29
C ALA A 25 21.49 19.38 -2.02
N GLU A 26 20.65 20.40 -2.11
CA GLU A 26 20.22 21.16 -0.94
C GLU A 26 19.39 20.33 0.02
N ARG A 27 18.58 19.42 -0.52
CA ARG A 27 17.64 18.57 0.21
C ARG A 27 17.56 17.17 -0.39
N TYR A 28 17.32 16.18 0.46
CA TYR A 28 17.11 14.80 0.07
C TYR A 28 15.71 14.34 0.47
N VAL A 29 14.87 14.03 -0.50
CA VAL A 29 13.54 13.44 -0.31
C VAL A 29 13.68 11.94 -0.58
N TYR A 30 13.43 11.13 0.43
CA TYR A 30 13.47 9.67 0.34
C TYR A 30 12.07 9.09 0.41
N VAL A 31 11.71 8.28 -0.58
CA VAL A 31 10.45 7.53 -0.57
C VAL A 31 10.65 6.23 0.19
N SER A 32 10.23 6.25 1.45
CA SER A 32 10.22 5.13 2.40
C SER A 32 8.89 4.36 2.32
N THR A 33 8.37 3.91 3.44
CA THR A 33 7.13 3.14 3.57
C THR A 33 6.62 3.12 5.01
N VAL A 34 5.33 2.90 5.21
CA VAL A 34 4.76 2.59 6.53
C VAL A 34 5.25 1.24 7.09
N ASN A 35 5.76 0.34 6.24
CA ASN A 35 6.36 -0.92 6.71
C ASN A 35 7.63 -0.72 7.53
N ALA A 36 8.21 0.48 7.53
CA ALA A 36 9.34 0.82 8.39
C ALA A 36 8.96 0.89 9.88
N TYR A 37 7.68 1.02 10.19
CA TYR A 37 7.19 1.02 11.57
C TYR A 37 7.12 -0.40 12.15
N ARG A 38 7.58 -0.55 13.40
CA ARG A 38 7.53 -1.83 14.14
C ARG A 38 6.09 -2.32 14.36
N GLY A 39 5.17 -1.41 14.66
CA GLY A 39 3.78 -1.73 14.96
C GLY A 39 2.90 -2.05 13.75
N TRP A 40 3.38 -1.80 12.51
CA TRP A 40 2.59 -2.13 11.33
C TRP A 40 2.58 -3.63 11.05
N PRO A 41 1.44 -4.25 10.68
CA PRO A 41 0.13 -3.64 10.42
C PRO A 41 -0.82 -3.67 11.62
N SER A 42 -0.37 -3.97 12.81
CA SER A 42 -1.21 -4.27 13.97
C SER A 42 -1.68 -3.02 14.71
N ASP A 43 -0.80 -2.03 14.86
CA ASP A 43 -1.04 -0.86 15.70
C ASP A 43 -1.39 0.38 14.88
N PRO A 44 -2.23 1.31 15.43
CA PRO A 44 -2.36 2.66 14.89
C PRO A 44 -1.01 3.36 14.84
N LEU A 45 -0.74 4.13 13.77
CA LEU A 45 0.57 4.72 13.53
C LEU A 45 0.50 6.24 13.42
N THR A 46 1.56 6.87 13.98
CA THR A 46 1.90 8.28 13.77
C THR A 46 3.36 8.38 13.33
N GLU A 47 3.83 9.57 12.94
CA GLU A 47 5.25 9.77 12.62
C GLU A 47 6.19 9.58 13.83
N ALA A 48 5.65 9.60 15.05
CA ALA A 48 6.38 9.32 16.29
C ALA A 48 6.44 7.84 16.67
N SER A 49 5.71 6.96 15.95
CA SER A 49 5.72 5.52 16.20
C SER A 49 7.12 4.93 15.98
N GLU A 50 7.45 3.89 16.76
CA GLU A 50 8.76 3.22 16.72
C GLU A 50 9.04 2.61 15.34
N LEU A 51 10.26 2.84 14.83
CA LEU A 51 10.74 2.20 13.62
C LEU A 51 11.41 0.86 13.91
N LEU A 52 11.39 -0.01 12.94
CA LEU A 52 12.21 -1.21 12.93
C LEU A 52 13.70 -0.85 13.02
N ASP A 53 14.50 -1.75 13.55
CA ASP A 53 15.94 -1.67 13.48
C ASP A 53 16.44 -1.76 12.03
N GLY A 54 17.56 -1.15 11.75
CA GLY A 54 18.19 -1.13 10.41
C GLY A 54 19.38 -0.18 10.44
N PRO A 55 20.62 -0.70 10.45
CA PRO A 55 21.83 0.14 10.36
C PRO A 55 21.86 0.91 9.04
N PRO A 56 22.42 2.13 9.02
CA PRO A 56 22.50 2.94 7.80
C PRO A 56 23.43 2.36 6.74
N ASP A 57 24.34 1.49 7.13
CA ASP A 57 25.31 0.78 6.30
C ASP A 57 24.96 -0.69 6.05
N ALA A 58 23.76 -1.13 6.47
CA ALA A 58 23.30 -2.50 6.29
C ALA A 58 23.31 -2.92 4.80
N ASP A 59 23.72 -4.14 4.57
CA ASP A 59 23.68 -4.75 3.24
C ASP A 59 22.34 -5.47 2.96
N ALA A 60 22.25 -6.13 1.83
CA ALA A 60 21.06 -6.85 1.41
C ALA A 60 20.78 -8.13 2.24
N GLU A 61 21.71 -8.58 3.03
CA GLU A 61 21.53 -9.77 3.90
C GLU A 61 20.96 -9.37 5.26
N TYR A 62 21.12 -8.11 5.67
CA TYR A 62 20.62 -7.64 6.96
C TYR A 62 19.11 -7.78 7.08
N GLY A 63 18.68 -8.47 8.10
CA GLY A 63 17.26 -8.68 8.40
C GLY A 63 16.56 -9.72 7.53
N ARG A 64 17.29 -10.47 6.68
CA ARG A 64 16.75 -11.65 6.01
C ARG A 64 16.24 -12.64 7.03
N LEU A 65 15.11 -13.22 6.72
CA LEU A 65 14.46 -14.19 7.59
C LEU A 65 15.08 -15.57 7.38
N PRO A 66 15.21 -16.38 8.45
CA PRO A 66 15.64 -17.77 8.33
C PRO A 66 14.68 -18.57 7.43
N GLU A 67 15.19 -19.61 6.80
CA GLU A 67 14.34 -20.57 6.08
C GLU A 67 13.34 -21.20 7.05
N GLY A 68 12.07 -21.30 6.63
CA GLY A 68 10.98 -21.81 7.45
C GLY A 68 10.43 -20.83 8.50
N TRP A 69 10.79 -19.56 8.43
CA TRP A 69 10.21 -18.54 9.31
C TRP A 69 8.71 -18.37 9.05
N ASP A 70 7.90 -18.49 10.10
CA ASP A 70 6.44 -18.36 10.08
C ASP A 70 5.91 -17.06 10.71
N GLY A 71 6.83 -16.22 11.22
CA GLY A 71 6.50 -14.93 11.83
C GLY A 71 6.36 -13.79 10.82
N PRO A 72 6.21 -12.54 11.31
CA PRO A 72 6.07 -11.36 10.43
C PRO A 72 7.29 -11.16 9.54
N ASP A 73 7.06 -10.82 8.28
CA ASP A 73 8.12 -10.41 7.37
C ASP A 73 8.48 -8.94 7.57
N TRP A 74 9.56 -8.71 8.33
CA TRP A 74 10.11 -7.37 8.56
C TRP A 74 11.28 -7.01 7.66
N TYR A 75 11.74 -7.89 6.79
CA TYR A 75 12.92 -7.65 5.94
C TYR A 75 12.82 -6.32 5.19
N TYR A 76 11.74 -6.13 4.43
CA TYR A 76 11.51 -4.90 3.67
C TYR A 76 11.48 -3.66 4.57
N GLY A 77 10.80 -3.73 5.70
CA GLY A 77 10.70 -2.63 6.66
C GLY A 77 12.04 -2.26 7.29
N ARG A 78 12.85 -3.24 7.65
CA ARG A 78 14.21 -3.03 8.18
C ARG A 78 15.14 -2.37 7.17
N GLN A 79 15.11 -2.82 5.91
CA GLN A 79 15.87 -2.21 4.82
C GLN A 79 15.47 -0.74 4.63
N LYS A 80 14.17 -0.44 4.64
CA LYS A 80 13.68 0.93 4.51
C LYS A 80 14.01 1.81 5.72
N ALA A 81 13.90 1.28 6.94
CA ALA A 81 14.28 2.00 8.16
C ALA A 81 15.79 2.33 8.20
N GLY A 82 16.63 1.38 7.77
CA GLY A 82 18.07 1.60 7.61
C GLY A 82 18.39 2.69 6.58
N ALA A 83 17.71 2.67 5.45
CA ALA A 83 17.87 3.69 4.40
C ALA A 83 17.43 5.09 4.87
N GLU A 84 16.35 5.22 5.67
CA GLU A 84 16.00 6.48 6.32
C GLU A 84 17.15 7.00 7.20
N ARG A 85 17.76 6.12 8.02
CA ARG A 85 18.90 6.47 8.87
C ARG A 85 20.12 6.87 8.05
N ALA A 86 20.36 6.23 6.91
CA ALA A 86 21.43 6.60 5.97
C ALA A 86 21.27 8.02 5.44
N VAL A 87 20.04 8.39 5.04
CA VAL A 87 19.74 9.76 4.60
C VAL A 87 19.92 10.77 5.74
N LEU A 88 19.41 10.46 6.93
CA LEU A 88 19.54 11.31 8.11
C LEU A 88 20.99 11.51 8.54
N GLU A 89 21.84 10.46 8.48
CA GLU A 89 23.27 10.54 8.79
C GLU A 89 23.98 11.58 7.91
N VAL A 90 23.65 11.62 6.62
CA VAL A 90 24.34 12.46 5.65
C VAL A 90 23.78 13.88 5.56
N PHE A 91 22.46 14.02 5.54
CA PHE A 91 21.78 15.29 5.31
C PHE A 91 21.29 15.96 6.60
N GLY A 92 21.17 15.20 7.69
CA GLY A 92 20.57 15.66 8.95
C GLY A 92 19.06 15.91 8.83
N GLU A 93 18.38 16.10 9.96
CA GLU A 93 16.91 16.23 10.02
C GLU A 93 16.37 17.38 9.16
N LYS A 94 17.05 18.54 9.16
CA LYS A 94 16.58 19.74 8.45
C LYS A 94 16.57 19.60 6.93
N ARG A 95 17.48 18.80 6.38
CA ARG A 95 17.64 18.61 4.93
C ARG A 95 17.07 17.30 4.43
N SER A 96 16.57 16.45 5.31
CA SER A 96 15.96 15.16 4.98
C SER A 96 14.44 15.24 5.02
N VAL A 97 13.80 14.74 3.98
CA VAL A 97 12.35 14.51 3.92
C VAL A 97 12.12 13.02 3.72
N LEU A 98 11.46 12.40 4.67
CA LEU A 98 11.20 10.96 4.68
C LEU A 98 9.71 10.73 4.45
N LEU A 99 9.35 10.30 3.25
CA LEU A 99 7.97 10.01 2.91
C LEU A 99 7.68 8.54 3.21
N ARG A 100 6.70 8.28 4.06
CA ARG A 100 6.25 6.93 4.41
C ARG A 100 4.86 6.69 3.82
N PRO A 101 4.79 6.37 2.53
CA PRO A 101 3.51 6.02 1.92
C PRO A 101 3.00 4.67 2.44
N GLY A 102 1.68 4.56 2.49
CA GLY A 102 0.98 3.29 2.63
C GLY A 102 0.84 2.59 1.27
N VAL A 103 -0.39 2.25 0.91
CA VAL A 103 -0.68 1.67 -0.41
C VAL A 103 -0.76 2.78 -1.45
N ILE A 104 0.16 2.73 -2.40
CA ILE A 104 0.12 3.61 -3.57
C ILE A 104 -0.64 2.89 -4.67
N LEU A 105 -1.68 3.54 -5.22
CA LEU A 105 -2.45 3.09 -6.37
C LEU A 105 -2.35 4.11 -7.51
N GLY A 106 -2.71 3.69 -8.72
CA GLY A 106 -2.77 4.59 -9.87
C GLY A 106 -2.26 3.96 -11.15
N PRO A 107 -2.24 4.73 -12.24
CA PRO A 107 -1.65 4.28 -13.50
C PRO A 107 -0.20 3.82 -13.31
N GLY A 108 0.15 2.67 -13.90
CA GLY A 108 1.49 2.11 -13.77
C GLY A 108 1.75 1.31 -12.49
N GLU A 109 0.73 1.02 -11.68
CA GLU A 109 0.90 0.15 -10.51
C GLU A 109 1.43 -1.23 -10.93
N TYR A 110 2.67 -1.53 -10.54
CA TYR A 110 3.37 -2.75 -10.96
C TYR A 110 2.98 -4.00 -10.17
N VAL A 111 2.42 -3.84 -8.97
CA VAL A 111 2.03 -4.97 -8.11
C VAL A 111 0.69 -5.55 -8.55
N GLY A 112 -0.19 -4.74 -9.15
CA GLY A 112 -1.42 -5.20 -9.79
C GLY A 112 -2.65 -5.27 -8.90
N ARG A 113 -2.68 -4.61 -7.73
CA ARG A 113 -3.82 -4.65 -6.80
C ARG A 113 -5.09 -4.02 -7.37
N LEU A 114 -5.00 -2.76 -7.81
CA LEU A 114 -6.11 -2.07 -8.46
C LEU A 114 -6.42 -2.66 -9.84
N PRO A 115 -5.43 -2.96 -10.70
CA PRO A 115 -5.68 -3.66 -11.95
C PRO A 115 -6.46 -4.96 -11.79
N TRP A 116 -6.15 -5.78 -10.78
CA TRP A 116 -6.89 -7.01 -10.53
C TRP A 116 -8.38 -6.76 -10.25
N TRP A 117 -8.71 -5.81 -9.36
CA TRP A 117 -10.10 -5.46 -9.05
C TRP A 117 -10.84 -4.90 -10.26
N LEU A 118 -10.18 -4.10 -11.09
CA LEU A 118 -10.75 -3.58 -12.34
C LEU A 118 -11.08 -4.71 -13.32
N HIS A 119 -10.14 -5.61 -13.58
CA HIS A 119 -10.41 -6.78 -14.44
C HIS A 119 -11.43 -7.72 -13.82
N ARG A 120 -11.46 -7.87 -12.49
CA ARG A 120 -12.49 -8.66 -11.83
C ARG A 120 -13.88 -8.04 -12.01
N ALA A 121 -14.00 -6.74 -11.86
CA ALA A 121 -15.25 -6.00 -12.07
C ALA A 121 -15.73 -6.04 -13.55
N GLU A 122 -14.79 -5.90 -14.50
CA GLU A 122 -15.06 -5.98 -15.94
C GLU A 122 -15.65 -7.33 -16.35
N ARG A 123 -15.14 -8.45 -15.81
CA ARG A 123 -15.69 -9.78 -16.07
C ARG A 123 -17.15 -9.92 -15.65
N GLY A 124 -17.61 -9.10 -14.71
CA GLY A 124 -19.00 -9.08 -14.28
C GLY A 124 -19.40 -10.29 -13.43
N GLY A 125 -20.72 -10.56 -13.42
CA GLY A 125 -21.29 -11.63 -12.61
C GLY A 125 -21.27 -11.32 -11.12
N ARG A 126 -21.30 -12.35 -10.29
CA ARG A 126 -21.23 -12.23 -8.83
C ARG A 126 -19.78 -12.12 -8.39
N ILE A 127 -19.47 -11.10 -7.62
CA ILE A 127 -18.11 -10.76 -7.17
C ILE A 127 -18.02 -10.92 -5.66
N LEU A 128 -17.08 -11.71 -5.17
CA LEU A 128 -16.78 -11.79 -3.75
C LEU A 128 -16.16 -10.48 -3.27
N ALA A 129 -16.85 -9.78 -2.37
CA ALA A 129 -16.39 -8.57 -1.71
C ALA A 129 -16.07 -8.88 -0.24
N PRO A 130 -14.85 -8.58 0.25
CA PRO A 130 -14.44 -9.00 1.58
C PRO A 130 -14.89 -8.05 2.68
N GLY A 131 -15.37 -8.61 3.79
CA GLY A 131 -15.61 -7.92 5.05
C GLY A 131 -16.77 -6.95 5.03
N ASP A 132 -16.62 -5.87 5.77
CA ASP A 132 -17.62 -4.80 5.87
C ASP A 132 -17.37 -3.75 4.78
N PRO A 133 -18.39 -3.37 3.97
CA PRO A 133 -18.27 -2.30 2.99
C PRO A 133 -17.85 -0.95 3.59
N ALA A 134 -18.21 -0.69 4.85
CA ALA A 134 -17.84 0.53 5.55
C ALA A 134 -16.40 0.55 6.09
N LYS A 135 -15.67 -0.58 5.99
CA LYS A 135 -14.29 -0.67 6.46
C LYS A 135 -13.40 0.34 5.77
N SER A 136 -12.78 1.23 6.55
CA SER A 136 -11.86 2.25 6.04
C SER A 136 -10.66 1.59 5.33
N ILE A 137 -10.23 2.21 4.24
CA ILE A 137 -8.95 1.97 3.57
C ILE A 137 -8.24 3.30 3.34
N GLN A 138 -6.91 3.28 3.21
CA GLN A 138 -6.11 4.51 3.08
C GLN A 138 -5.17 4.50 1.87
N PRO A 139 -5.61 4.12 0.67
CA PRO A 139 -4.74 4.22 -0.50
C PRO A 139 -4.49 5.69 -0.85
N VAL A 140 -3.32 5.95 -1.46
CA VAL A 140 -2.95 7.26 -1.98
C VAL A 140 -2.62 7.13 -3.47
N ASP A 141 -2.97 8.14 -4.25
CA ASP A 141 -2.65 8.17 -5.68
C ASP A 141 -1.16 8.45 -5.90
N VAL A 142 -0.55 7.73 -6.82
CA VAL A 142 0.87 7.90 -7.17
C VAL A 142 1.22 9.33 -7.59
N ARG A 143 0.29 10.04 -8.24
CA ARG A 143 0.47 11.43 -8.68
C ARG A 143 0.48 12.39 -7.48
N ASP A 144 -0.34 12.12 -6.46
CA ASP A 144 -0.38 12.94 -5.23
C ASP A 144 0.91 12.73 -4.41
N VAL A 145 1.41 11.49 -4.36
CA VAL A 145 2.74 11.20 -3.77
C VAL A 145 3.84 11.97 -4.50
N ALA A 146 3.83 11.96 -5.84
CA ALA A 146 4.83 12.64 -6.66
C ALA A 146 4.79 14.16 -6.47
N VAL A 147 3.61 14.77 -6.50
CA VAL A 147 3.45 16.20 -6.26
C VAL A 147 3.94 16.57 -4.87
N PHE A 148 3.50 15.84 -3.84
CA PHE A 148 3.92 16.09 -2.47
C PHE A 148 5.44 15.93 -2.28
N ALA A 149 6.06 14.94 -2.93
CA ALA A 149 7.51 14.75 -2.90
C ALA A 149 8.27 15.96 -3.49
N LEU A 150 7.79 16.49 -4.62
CA LEU A 150 8.39 17.66 -5.25
C LEU A 150 8.21 18.93 -4.39
N ASP A 151 7.03 19.15 -3.84
CA ASP A 151 6.72 20.29 -2.98
C ASP A 151 7.57 20.26 -1.71
N GLN A 152 7.70 19.09 -1.06
CA GLN A 152 8.56 18.95 0.12
C GLN A 152 10.05 19.05 -0.24
N GLY A 153 10.43 18.70 -1.46
CA GLY A 153 11.78 18.94 -1.99
C GLY A 153 12.13 20.41 -2.11
N ALA A 154 11.16 21.27 -2.40
CA ALA A 154 11.30 22.73 -2.49
C ALA A 154 11.06 23.45 -1.15
N ALA A 155 10.39 22.81 -0.19
CA ALA A 155 10.08 23.40 1.11
C ALA A 155 11.34 23.61 1.97
N SER A 156 11.24 24.45 3.01
CA SER A 156 12.36 24.73 3.92
C SER A 156 12.42 23.80 5.14
N VAL A 157 11.42 22.95 5.35
CA VAL A 157 11.28 22.10 6.54
C VAL A 157 11.50 20.64 6.18
N GLY A 158 12.39 19.96 6.90
CA GLY A 158 12.58 18.52 6.82
C GLY A 158 11.62 17.74 7.74
N GLY A 159 11.70 16.42 7.69
CA GLY A 159 11.00 15.53 8.61
C GLY A 159 10.38 14.31 7.93
N ALA A 160 9.75 13.47 8.74
CA ALA A 160 8.99 12.32 8.27
C ALA A 160 7.52 12.66 8.09
N TYR A 161 6.88 12.06 7.09
CA TYR A 161 5.47 12.27 6.75
C TYR A 161 4.81 10.94 6.36
N ASN A 162 3.72 10.61 7.03
CA ASN A 162 2.85 9.50 6.60
C ASN A 162 2.01 9.94 5.40
N VAL A 163 2.26 9.35 4.25
CA VAL A 163 1.64 9.75 2.98
C VAL A 163 0.53 8.76 2.65
N VAL A 164 -0.62 8.96 3.25
CA VAL A 164 -1.82 8.11 3.12
C VAL A 164 -3.08 8.97 3.10
N ALA A 165 -4.17 8.45 2.54
CA ALA A 165 -5.47 9.10 2.63
C ALA A 165 -5.92 9.22 4.11
N PRO A 166 -6.75 10.22 4.47
CA PRO A 166 -7.31 10.33 5.82
C PRO A 166 -8.12 9.10 6.21
N VAL A 167 -8.03 8.69 7.48
CA VAL A 167 -8.87 7.61 8.03
C VAL A 167 -10.34 7.92 7.82
N GLY A 168 -11.12 6.93 7.38
CA GLY A 168 -12.57 7.03 7.18
C GLY A 168 -13.00 7.79 5.91
N ARG A 169 -12.06 8.35 5.14
CA ARG A 169 -12.41 9.04 3.89
C ARG A 169 -12.84 8.09 2.80
N GLU A 170 -12.10 6.99 2.66
CA GLU A 170 -12.36 5.96 1.66
C GLU A 170 -12.68 4.65 2.35
N THR A 171 -13.53 3.84 1.74
CA THR A 171 -13.93 2.53 2.26
C THR A 171 -13.73 1.44 1.22
N MET A 172 -13.71 0.17 1.65
CA MET A 172 -13.69 -0.94 0.71
C MET A 172 -14.92 -0.91 -0.21
N GLY A 173 -16.07 -0.49 0.33
CA GLY A 173 -17.31 -0.32 -0.45
C GLY A 173 -17.16 0.75 -1.52
N SER A 174 -16.72 1.96 -1.16
CA SER A 174 -16.54 3.06 -2.13
C SER A 174 -15.53 2.69 -3.23
N PHE A 175 -14.48 1.96 -2.87
CA PHE A 175 -13.47 1.47 -3.80
C PHE A 175 -14.04 0.47 -4.83
N LEU A 176 -14.75 -0.57 -4.34
CA LEU A 176 -15.30 -1.60 -5.23
C LEU A 176 -16.45 -1.07 -6.09
N GLU A 177 -17.26 -0.15 -5.55
CA GLU A 177 -18.30 0.53 -6.34
C GLU A 177 -17.67 1.41 -7.45
N ALA A 178 -16.56 2.11 -7.17
CA ALA A 178 -15.84 2.84 -8.21
C ALA A 178 -15.30 1.92 -9.31
N CYS A 179 -14.77 0.74 -8.95
CA CYS A 179 -14.34 -0.25 -9.93
C CYS A 179 -15.51 -0.76 -10.80
N LEU A 180 -16.68 -1.01 -10.21
CA LEU A 180 -17.88 -1.38 -10.96
C LEU A 180 -18.34 -0.27 -11.91
N GLU A 181 -18.34 0.99 -11.44
CA GLU A 181 -18.78 2.14 -12.24
C GLU A 181 -17.98 2.26 -13.52
N VAL A 182 -16.65 2.31 -13.42
CA VAL A 182 -15.76 2.52 -14.58
C VAL A 182 -15.75 1.33 -15.55
N THR A 183 -16.12 0.12 -15.08
CA THR A 183 -16.18 -1.10 -15.90
C THR A 183 -17.57 -1.40 -16.44
N GLY A 184 -18.56 -0.50 -16.24
CA GLY A 184 -19.89 -0.59 -16.82
C GLY A 184 -20.90 -1.38 -15.99
N ARG A 185 -20.70 -1.52 -14.68
CA ARG A 185 -21.61 -2.15 -13.69
C ARG A 185 -22.09 -3.54 -14.07
N ARG A 186 -21.21 -4.35 -14.64
CA ARG A 186 -21.53 -5.73 -15.08
C ARG A 186 -21.59 -6.75 -13.95
N GLY A 187 -21.04 -6.39 -12.77
CA GLY A 187 -20.96 -7.26 -11.60
C GLY A 187 -21.87 -6.81 -10.47
N LYS A 188 -22.10 -7.75 -9.54
CA LYS A 188 -22.81 -7.52 -8.28
C LYS A 188 -21.93 -7.96 -7.12
N LEU A 189 -21.64 -7.07 -6.18
CA LEU A 189 -20.87 -7.38 -4.98
C LEU A 189 -21.68 -8.30 -4.05
N SER A 190 -21.02 -9.33 -3.56
CA SER A 190 -21.50 -10.20 -2.50
C SER A 190 -20.55 -10.09 -1.34
N TRP A 191 -20.95 -9.36 -0.32
CA TRP A 191 -20.15 -9.14 0.88
C TRP A 191 -20.07 -10.39 1.73
N VAL A 192 -18.86 -10.86 1.99
CA VAL A 192 -18.56 -12.06 2.75
C VAL A 192 -17.80 -11.66 4.02
N PRO A 193 -18.30 -11.99 5.23
CA PRO A 193 -17.68 -11.59 6.49
C PRO A 193 -16.21 -12.03 6.63
N ASP A 194 -15.39 -11.19 7.27
CA ASP A 194 -13.96 -11.47 7.54
C ASP A 194 -13.78 -12.85 8.20
N ALA A 195 -14.63 -13.20 9.19
CA ALA A 195 -14.53 -14.47 9.89
C ALA A 195 -14.68 -15.69 8.97
N PHE A 196 -15.61 -15.63 8.01
CA PHE A 196 -15.79 -16.71 7.03
C PHE A 196 -14.56 -16.85 6.11
N LEU A 197 -14.02 -15.71 5.64
CA LEU A 197 -12.85 -15.72 4.75
C LEU A 197 -11.60 -16.25 5.45
N LEU A 198 -11.39 -15.88 6.73
CA LEU A 198 -10.29 -16.38 7.55
C LEU A 198 -10.44 -17.90 7.81
N GLU A 199 -11.66 -18.37 8.14
CA GLU A 199 -11.93 -19.80 8.35
C GLU A 199 -11.75 -20.63 7.08
N ALA A 200 -11.95 -20.02 5.91
CA ALA A 200 -11.74 -20.64 4.60
C ALA A 200 -10.30 -20.49 4.07
N ASP A 201 -9.36 -20.10 4.93
CA ASP A 201 -7.94 -19.89 4.60
C ASP A 201 -7.73 -19.00 3.37
N VAL A 202 -8.53 -17.92 3.24
CA VAL A 202 -8.32 -16.92 2.20
C VAL A 202 -7.15 -16.03 2.59
N GLU A 203 -6.15 -15.97 1.73
CA GLU A 203 -4.95 -15.19 1.99
C GLU A 203 -5.23 -13.69 1.88
N GLN A 204 -5.02 -13.00 3.01
CA GLN A 204 -5.14 -11.56 3.06
C GLN A 204 -4.06 -10.91 2.20
N TRP A 205 -4.39 -9.79 1.56
CA TRP A 205 -3.48 -8.98 0.76
C TRP A 205 -3.11 -9.54 -0.61
N THR A 206 -3.00 -10.85 -0.75
CA THR A 206 -2.65 -11.54 -2.00
C THR A 206 -3.91 -11.99 -2.74
N GLU A 207 -4.71 -12.92 -2.21
CA GLU A 207 -5.90 -13.40 -2.91
C GLU A 207 -7.00 -12.34 -3.04
N LEU A 208 -7.17 -11.50 -2.00
CA LEU A 208 -8.08 -10.36 -2.04
C LEU A 208 -7.29 -9.06 -1.79
N PRO A 209 -6.81 -8.41 -2.85
CA PRO A 209 -6.00 -7.20 -2.72
C PRO A 209 -6.69 -6.12 -1.90
N LEU A 210 -5.94 -5.45 -1.03
CA LEU A 210 -6.37 -4.44 -0.06
C LEU A 210 -7.21 -4.98 1.11
N TRP A 211 -7.62 -6.23 1.11
CA TRP A 211 -8.28 -6.82 2.25
C TRP A 211 -7.26 -7.22 3.32
N ARG A 212 -7.41 -6.65 4.51
CA ARG A 212 -6.68 -7.02 5.73
C ARG A 212 -7.52 -6.78 6.96
N THR A 213 -7.39 -7.65 7.96
CA THR A 213 -8.19 -7.60 9.19
C THR A 213 -7.48 -6.95 10.37
N HIS A 214 -6.18 -6.71 10.29
CA HIS A 214 -5.42 -6.02 11.34
C HIS A 214 -5.92 -4.60 11.59
N VAL A 215 -6.02 -4.22 12.87
CA VAL A 215 -6.60 -2.93 13.31
C VAL A 215 -5.78 -1.73 12.81
N GLY A 216 -4.46 -1.85 12.79
CA GLY A 216 -3.56 -0.75 12.44
C GLY A 216 -3.36 -0.54 10.94
N VAL A 217 -3.71 -1.54 10.10
CA VAL A 217 -3.38 -1.49 8.65
C VAL A 217 -3.94 -0.26 7.93
N TRP A 218 -5.12 0.20 8.33
CA TRP A 218 -5.81 1.37 7.79
C TRP A 218 -6.08 2.44 8.86
N ASN A 219 -5.18 2.52 9.87
CA ASN A 219 -5.27 3.49 10.96
C ASN A 219 -3.93 4.21 11.12
N ILE A 220 -3.56 4.93 10.07
CA ILE A 220 -2.31 5.67 9.98
C ILE A 220 -2.65 7.16 9.95
N ASP A 221 -2.13 7.92 10.93
CA ASP A 221 -2.33 9.37 10.97
C ASP A 221 -1.52 10.06 9.86
N SER A 222 -2.20 10.83 9.03
CA SER A 222 -1.61 11.67 7.97
C SER A 222 -1.78 13.17 8.22
N GLN A 223 -2.13 13.57 9.44
CA GLN A 223 -2.41 14.98 9.74
C GLN A 223 -1.19 15.87 9.45
N ARG A 224 0.01 15.41 9.79
CA ARG A 224 1.25 16.14 9.53
C ARG A 224 1.49 16.34 8.05
N ALA A 225 1.33 15.32 7.23
CA ALA A 225 1.48 15.44 5.77
C ALA A 225 0.45 16.39 5.18
N ARG A 226 -0.82 16.30 5.61
CA ARG A 226 -1.89 17.21 5.17
C ARG A 226 -1.63 18.65 5.59
N ALA A 227 -1.17 18.89 6.81
CA ALA A 227 -0.76 20.23 7.25
C ALA A 227 0.42 20.78 6.45
N ALA A 228 1.27 19.91 5.89
CA ALA A 228 2.39 20.25 5.00
C ALA A 228 1.98 20.32 3.52
N GLY A 229 0.69 20.22 3.18
CA GLY A 229 0.19 20.39 1.82
C GLY A 229 -0.14 19.10 1.07
N LEU A 230 -0.12 17.92 1.70
CA LEU A 230 -0.61 16.71 1.03
C LEU A 230 -2.10 16.84 0.70
N VAL A 231 -2.42 16.81 -0.57
CA VAL A 231 -3.79 16.74 -1.08
C VAL A 231 -3.98 15.36 -1.68
N CYS A 232 -4.90 14.56 -1.09
CA CYS A 232 -5.29 13.28 -1.66
C CYS A 232 -6.51 13.49 -2.54
N ARG A 233 -6.46 13.08 -3.82
CA ARG A 233 -7.63 13.06 -4.69
C ARG A 233 -8.65 12.03 -4.25
N PRO A 234 -9.93 12.12 -4.62
CA PRO A 234 -10.91 11.06 -4.42
C PRO A 234 -10.43 9.75 -5.05
N LEU A 235 -10.61 8.63 -4.35
CA LEU A 235 -10.18 7.32 -4.85
C LEU A 235 -10.83 6.95 -6.18
N ALA A 236 -12.06 7.38 -6.42
CA ALA A 236 -12.76 7.19 -7.70
C ALA A 236 -11.97 7.77 -8.89
N GLU A 237 -11.31 8.92 -8.74
CA GLU A 237 -10.46 9.51 -9.79
C GLU A 237 -9.20 8.67 -10.06
N THR A 238 -8.64 8.03 -9.02
CA THR A 238 -7.51 7.10 -9.16
C THR A 238 -7.94 5.85 -9.92
N VAL A 239 -9.10 5.30 -9.57
CA VAL A 239 -9.72 4.13 -10.22
C VAL A 239 -9.99 4.43 -11.70
N GLU A 240 -10.64 5.57 -12.00
CA GLU A 240 -10.93 5.99 -13.38
C GLU A 240 -9.66 6.18 -14.21
N ALA A 241 -8.67 6.88 -13.66
CA ALA A 241 -7.40 7.13 -14.36
C ALA A 241 -6.65 5.83 -14.65
N THR A 242 -6.65 4.88 -13.69
CA THR A 242 -6.02 3.58 -13.87
C THR A 242 -6.75 2.74 -14.92
N TRP A 243 -8.09 2.75 -14.91
CA TRP A 243 -8.89 2.05 -15.90
C TRP A 243 -8.67 2.60 -17.30
N ARG A 244 -8.66 3.93 -17.45
CA ARG A 244 -8.34 4.58 -18.74
C ARG A 244 -6.96 4.19 -19.23
N TRP A 245 -5.94 4.24 -18.35
CA TRP A 245 -4.58 3.84 -18.69
C TRP A 245 -4.50 2.38 -19.16
N LEU A 246 -5.18 1.43 -18.50
CA LEU A 246 -5.23 0.03 -18.91
C LEU A 246 -5.88 -0.13 -20.30
N ARG A 247 -6.96 0.58 -20.56
CA ARG A 247 -7.67 0.53 -21.86
C ARG A 247 -6.91 1.16 -23.01
N ASP A 248 -6.11 2.16 -22.72
CA ASP A 248 -5.25 2.85 -23.71
C ASP A 248 -3.96 2.07 -24.01
N GLY A 249 -3.87 0.81 -23.58
CA GLY A 249 -2.73 -0.07 -23.83
C GLY A 249 -1.58 0.12 -22.83
N GLY A 250 -1.86 0.70 -21.68
CA GLY A 250 -0.89 0.77 -20.58
C GLY A 250 -0.49 -0.63 -20.13
N VAL A 251 0.81 -0.92 -20.23
CA VAL A 251 1.37 -2.21 -19.81
C VAL A 251 1.98 -2.02 -18.42
N PRO A 252 1.55 -2.80 -17.41
CA PRO A 252 2.22 -2.81 -16.12
C PRO A 252 3.71 -3.15 -16.28
N VAL A 253 4.55 -2.48 -15.51
CA VAL A 253 5.98 -2.82 -15.48
C VAL A 253 6.11 -4.28 -15.05
N THR A 254 6.90 -5.05 -15.78
CA THR A 254 7.19 -6.44 -15.39
C THR A 254 7.92 -6.44 -14.05
N HIS A 255 7.27 -7.00 -13.05
CA HIS A 255 7.83 -7.13 -11.71
C HIS A 255 7.59 -8.55 -11.20
N SER A 256 8.50 -9.08 -10.38
CA SER A 256 8.38 -10.43 -9.82
C SER A 256 7.07 -10.66 -9.05
N ARG A 257 6.51 -9.62 -8.48
CA ARG A 257 5.24 -9.64 -7.74
C ARG A 257 4.00 -9.38 -8.61
N ALA A 258 4.16 -9.07 -9.89
CA ALA A 258 3.03 -8.95 -10.81
C ALA A 258 2.47 -10.36 -11.04
N GLY A 259 1.26 -10.61 -10.61
CA GLY A 259 0.63 -11.95 -10.67
C GLY A 259 0.54 -12.67 -9.32
N GLU A 260 1.13 -12.14 -8.24
CA GLU A 260 0.90 -12.67 -6.89
C GLU A 260 -0.53 -12.39 -6.39
N HIS A 261 -1.26 -11.50 -7.06
CA HIS A 261 -2.55 -11.03 -6.59
C HIS A 261 -3.72 -11.65 -7.34
N GLY A 262 -4.71 -11.98 -6.56
CA GLY A 262 -6.03 -12.31 -7.03
C GLY A 262 -6.51 -13.71 -6.68
N LEU A 263 -7.78 -13.78 -6.38
CA LEU A 263 -8.48 -15.02 -6.11
C LEU A 263 -8.76 -15.76 -7.43
N ASP A 264 -8.43 -17.05 -7.49
CA ASP A 264 -8.79 -17.90 -8.61
C ASP A 264 -10.31 -17.94 -8.82
N ALA A 265 -10.76 -17.87 -10.06
CA ALA A 265 -12.18 -17.77 -10.38
C ALA A 265 -12.99 -18.98 -9.90
N GLY A 266 -12.41 -20.19 -9.95
CA GLY A 266 -13.07 -21.39 -9.44
C GLY A 266 -13.11 -21.40 -7.91
N ARG A 267 -12.06 -20.91 -7.24
CA ARG A 267 -12.05 -20.76 -5.78
C ARG A 267 -13.07 -19.71 -5.34
N GLU A 268 -13.16 -18.59 -6.04
CA GLU A 268 -14.17 -17.55 -5.77
C GLU A 268 -15.59 -18.13 -5.82
N GLN A 269 -15.91 -18.88 -6.86
CA GLN A 269 -17.24 -19.52 -7.00
C GLN A 269 -17.53 -20.51 -5.87
N ARG A 270 -16.56 -21.33 -5.48
CA ARG A 270 -16.70 -22.28 -4.36
C ARG A 270 -16.95 -21.57 -3.03
N LEU A 271 -16.21 -20.47 -2.76
CA LEU A 271 -16.38 -19.67 -1.54
C LEU A 271 -17.77 -19.04 -1.48
N LEU A 272 -18.25 -18.46 -2.57
CA LEU A 272 -19.58 -17.88 -2.66
C LEU A 272 -20.69 -18.94 -2.46
N ALA A 273 -20.55 -20.11 -3.07
CA ALA A 273 -21.51 -21.21 -2.89
C ALA A 273 -21.52 -21.75 -1.45
N ALA A 274 -20.34 -21.88 -0.83
CA ALA A 274 -20.22 -22.32 0.56
C ALA A 274 -20.81 -21.30 1.54
N PHE A 275 -20.62 -20.01 1.26
CA PHE A 275 -21.22 -18.94 2.06
C PHE A 275 -22.76 -18.95 1.99
N ASP A 276 -23.33 -19.12 0.79
CA ASP A 276 -24.78 -19.25 0.63
C ASP A 276 -25.36 -20.45 1.38
N GLY A 277 -24.68 -21.60 1.33
CA GLY A 277 -25.10 -22.80 2.04
C GLY A 277 -25.16 -22.62 3.57
N ARG A 278 -24.21 -21.86 4.16
CA ARG A 278 -24.24 -21.53 5.60
C ARG A 278 -25.36 -20.56 5.97
N THR A 279 -25.64 -19.59 5.11
CA THR A 279 -26.69 -18.58 5.35
C THR A 279 -28.07 -19.24 5.36
N VAL A 280 -28.31 -20.23 4.52
CA VAL A 280 -29.57 -21.00 4.50
C VAL A 280 -29.71 -21.89 5.75
N SER A 281 -28.64 -22.57 6.18
CA SER A 281 -28.66 -23.43 7.35
C SER A 281 -28.80 -22.67 8.69
N GLY A 282 -28.39 -21.40 8.74
CA GLY A 282 -28.50 -20.56 9.95
C GLY A 282 -29.86 -19.88 10.13
N ILE A 283 -30.78 -20.00 9.16
CA ILE A 283 -32.15 -19.42 9.26
C ILE A 283 -33.17 -20.48 9.77
N GLU A 284 -32.80 -21.78 9.75
CA GLU A 284 -33.65 -22.89 10.18
C GLU A 284 -33.39 -23.35 11.64
N GLY A 285 -32.61 -22.59 12.44
CA GLY A 285 -32.23 -22.97 13.81
C GLY A 285 -32.88 -22.08 14.90
#